data_e300c867e6a1c526c2b9823f566d05ac
#
_entry.id   e300c867e6a1c526c2b9823f566d05ac
#
_cell.length_a   1.000
_cell.length_b   1.000
_cell.length_c   1.000
_cell.angle_alpha   90.00
_cell.angle_beta   90.00
_cell.angle_gamma   90.00
#
_symmetry.space_group_name_H-M   'P 1'
#
loop_
_entity.id
_entity.type
_entity.pdbx_description
1 polymer ?
#
loop_
_entity_poly.entity_id
_entity_poly.type
_entity_poly.pdbx_seq_one_letter_code
_entity_poly.pdbx_strand_id
1 'polypeptide(L)'
;MRSFKQALLFVKTFRNWPRCLWQNYFGGSDHKPFEYKLRNNYSIWGRPGTLDRGILMEIWGENCYGLPGWEINPGDNIIDIGGHIGVFSLYAASQAAGGKVIALEPDPDNFSLLTRNIQHNKLSHVYAEPYAVASVSGDRELFLGNASETGGHSLVIGAGRSSIKIKTATLQSILEKYHLAQVDFLKLDCEGSEYEILGSLPPELWQKIRKIAMECHDVDKERNVETLQTLFADKGYKEIRKIPISPGLNFLFVK
;
A
#
# COMPACT_ATOMS: atom_id res chain seq x y z
N MET A 1 3.19 -29.70 0.13
CA MET A 1 2.88 -29.02 1.43
C MET A 1 2.54 -27.53 1.29
N ARG A 2 3.21 -26.72 0.44
CA ARG A 2 2.84 -25.29 0.23
C ARG A 2 1.38 -25.10 -0.22
N SER A 3 0.91 -25.92 -1.17
CA SER A 3 -0.45 -25.82 -1.72
C SER A 3 -1.57 -26.03 -0.69
N PHE A 4 -1.43 -26.97 0.26
CA PHE A 4 -2.45 -27.22 1.27
C PHE A 4 -2.54 -26.11 2.33
N LYS A 5 -1.39 -25.58 2.76
CA LYS A 5 -1.35 -24.43 3.68
C LYS A 5 -2.00 -23.18 3.07
N GLN A 6 -1.72 -22.91 1.80
CA GLN A 6 -2.33 -21.79 1.07
C GLN A 6 -3.84 -21.97 0.91
N ALA A 7 -4.31 -23.18 0.57
CA ALA A 7 -5.73 -23.46 0.49
C ALA A 7 -6.44 -23.28 1.85
N LEU A 8 -5.83 -23.76 2.93
CA LEU A 8 -6.37 -23.59 4.28
C LEU A 8 -6.42 -22.11 4.70
N LEU A 9 -5.35 -21.35 4.40
CA LEU A 9 -5.30 -19.92 4.68
C LEU A 9 -6.39 -19.18 3.90
N PHE A 10 -6.58 -19.51 2.63
CA PHE A 10 -7.62 -18.94 1.77
C PHE A 10 -9.02 -19.16 2.36
N VAL A 11 -9.32 -20.40 2.79
CA VAL A 11 -10.60 -20.76 3.46
C VAL A 11 -10.76 -19.99 4.78
N LYS A 12 -9.67 -19.80 5.54
CA LYS A 12 -9.68 -19.03 6.79
C LYS A 12 -9.85 -17.54 6.58
N THR A 13 -9.39 -16.99 5.45
CA THR A 13 -9.48 -15.57 5.14
C THR A 13 -10.87 -15.19 4.61
N PHE A 14 -11.40 -15.94 3.66
CA PHE A 14 -12.64 -15.58 2.98
C PHE A 14 -13.85 -16.37 3.46
N ARG A 15 -14.95 -15.65 3.78
CA ARG A 15 -16.24 -16.27 4.11
C ARG A 15 -16.91 -16.88 2.88
N ASN A 16 -16.74 -16.24 1.71
CA ASN A 16 -17.27 -16.71 0.42
C ASN A 16 -16.23 -17.49 -0.42
N TRP A 17 -15.31 -18.18 0.24
CA TRP A 17 -14.19 -18.89 -0.38
C TRP A 17 -14.59 -19.84 -1.56
N PRO A 18 -15.73 -20.58 -1.54
CA PRO A 18 -16.08 -21.43 -2.68
C PRO A 18 -16.32 -20.61 -3.94
N ARG A 19 -17.00 -19.45 -3.79
CA ARG A 19 -17.27 -18.53 -4.89
C ARG A 19 -16.00 -17.83 -5.37
N CYS A 20 -15.08 -17.49 -4.45
CA CYS A 20 -13.76 -16.96 -4.80
C CYS A 20 -12.94 -17.96 -5.62
N LEU A 21 -12.96 -19.25 -5.25
CA LEU A 21 -12.29 -20.30 -6.02
C LEU A 21 -12.92 -20.46 -7.39
N TRP A 22 -14.24 -20.54 -7.48
CA TRP A 22 -14.94 -20.63 -8.76
C TRP A 22 -14.58 -19.47 -9.68
N GLN A 23 -14.61 -18.23 -9.16
CA GLN A 23 -14.24 -17.02 -9.91
C GLN A 23 -12.79 -17.08 -10.40
N ASN A 24 -11.89 -17.64 -9.60
CA ASN A 24 -10.48 -17.74 -9.95
C ASN A 24 -10.20 -18.77 -11.07
N TYR A 25 -10.94 -19.88 -11.10
CA TYR A 25 -10.71 -20.95 -12.07
C TYR A 25 -11.60 -20.85 -13.31
N PHE A 26 -12.78 -20.24 -13.20
CA PHE A 26 -13.82 -20.27 -14.22
C PHE A 26 -14.41 -18.90 -14.55
N GLY A 27 -14.04 -17.84 -13.83
CA GLY A 27 -14.67 -16.52 -13.87
C GLY A 27 -14.35 -15.68 -15.11
N GLY A 28 -13.55 -16.19 -16.04
CA GLY A 28 -13.14 -15.44 -17.23
C GLY A 28 -12.11 -14.34 -16.96
N SER A 29 -11.62 -13.72 -18.02
CA SER A 29 -10.59 -12.67 -17.98
C SER A 29 -11.13 -11.25 -18.18
N ASP A 30 -12.43 -11.02 -17.92
CA ASP A 30 -13.05 -9.72 -18.14
C ASP A 30 -12.76 -8.69 -17.04
N HIS A 31 -11.98 -9.09 -16.03
CA HIS A 31 -11.53 -8.26 -14.89
C HIS A 31 -12.65 -7.49 -14.17
N LYS A 32 -13.91 -7.89 -14.34
CA LYS A 32 -15.02 -7.25 -13.63
C LYS A 32 -14.85 -7.39 -12.12
N PRO A 33 -15.03 -6.31 -11.36
CA PRO A 33 -14.87 -6.36 -9.91
C PRO A 33 -15.72 -7.43 -9.26
N PHE A 34 -15.09 -8.23 -8.39
CA PHE A 34 -15.68 -9.30 -7.62
C PHE A 34 -15.56 -8.98 -6.12
N GLU A 35 -16.58 -9.32 -5.34
CA GLU A 35 -16.60 -9.07 -3.89
C GLU A 35 -15.95 -10.22 -3.12
N TYR A 36 -14.82 -9.94 -2.48
CA TYR A 36 -14.15 -10.82 -1.52
C TYR A 36 -14.66 -10.51 -0.11
N LYS A 37 -15.40 -11.44 0.50
CA LYS A 37 -15.97 -11.28 1.85
C LYS A 37 -15.04 -11.89 2.89
N LEU A 38 -14.44 -11.07 3.74
CA LEU A 38 -13.56 -11.51 4.79
C LEU A 38 -14.37 -12.05 6.00
N ARG A 39 -13.72 -12.86 6.84
CA ARG A 39 -14.39 -13.44 8.02
C ARG A 39 -14.60 -12.46 9.16
N ASN A 40 -13.88 -11.35 9.18
CA ASN A 40 -14.03 -10.24 10.12
C ASN A 40 -15.09 -9.20 9.70
N ASN A 41 -15.99 -9.56 8.78
CA ASN A 41 -17.06 -8.74 8.22
C ASN A 41 -16.66 -7.60 7.28
N TYR A 42 -15.38 -7.46 6.94
CA TYR A 42 -14.98 -6.59 5.84
C TYR A 42 -15.28 -7.23 4.49
N SER A 43 -15.54 -6.40 3.49
CA SER A 43 -15.68 -6.83 2.10
C SER A 43 -14.83 -5.95 1.20
N ILE A 44 -14.11 -6.56 0.26
CA ILE A 44 -13.22 -5.86 -0.66
C ILE A 44 -13.59 -6.23 -2.09
N TRP A 45 -13.87 -5.24 -2.91
CA TRP A 45 -14.06 -5.37 -4.34
C TRP A 45 -12.68 -5.31 -5.00
N GLY A 46 -12.32 -6.34 -5.73
CA GLY A 46 -11.08 -6.46 -6.47
C GLY A 46 -11.31 -7.14 -7.81
N ARG A 47 -10.33 -7.08 -8.69
CA ARG A 47 -10.39 -7.61 -10.06
C ARG A 47 -9.81 -9.03 -10.11
N PRO A 48 -10.60 -10.05 -10.46
CA PRO A 48 -10.08 -11.40 -10.68
C PRO A 48 -9.07 -11.41 -11.83
N GLY A 49 -8.05 -12.26 -11.71
CA GLY A 49 -7.01 -12.38 -12.73
C GLY A 49 -5.94 -11.28 -12.70
N THR A 50 -5.97 -10.39 -11.70
CA THR A 50 -4.95 -9.39 -11.40
C THR A 50 -4.22 -9.69 -10.10
N LEU A 51 -3.29 -8.81 -9.70
CA LEU A 51 -2.59 -8.88 -8.40
C LEU A 51 -3.51 -8.66 -7.19
N ASP A 52 -4.70 -8.07 -7.38
CA ASP A 52 -5.60 -7.68 -6.28
C ASP A 52 -5.83 -8.79 -5.26
N ARG A 53 -6.04 -10.03 -5.72
CA ARG A 53 -6.22 -11.19 -4.84
C ARG A 53 -4.95 -11.59 -4.09
N GLY A 54 -3.79 -11.47 -4.76
CA GLY A 54 -2.49 -11.74 -4.14
C GLY A 54 -2.27 -10.82 -2.95
N ILE A 55 -2.42 -9.52 -3.17
CA ILE A 55 -2.30 -8.47 -2.16
C ILE A 55 -3.31 -8.69 -1.01
N LEU A 56 -4.54 -9.10 -1.33
CA LEU A 56 -5.53 -9.48 -0.30
C LEU A 56 -5.05 -10.62 0.59
N MET A 57 -4.43 -11.66 -0.01
CA MET A 57 -3.91 -12.79 0.75
C MET A 57 -2.69 -12.43 1.59
N GLU A 58 -1.80 -11.62 1.08
CA GLU A 58 -0.60 -11.16 1.79
C GLU A 58 -0.97 -10.32 3.02
N ILE A 59 -1.91 -9.37 2.86
CA ILE A 59 -2.26 -8.45 3.93
C ILE A 59 -3.23 -9.08 4.93
N TRP A 60 -4.34 -9.66 4.47
CA TRP A 60 -5.38 -10.19 5.38
C TRP A 60 -5.21 -11.67 5.72
N GLY A 61 -4.56 -12.44 4.87
CA GLY A 61 -4.28 -13.85 5.12
C GLY A 61 -2.98 -14.07 5.88
N GLU A 62 -1.89 -13.53 5.37
CA GLU A 62 -0.53 -13.74 5.92
C GLU A 62 -0.14 -12.67 6.94
N ASN A 63 -0.88 -11.56 7.00
CA ASN A 63 -0.63 -10.44 7.91
C ASN A 63 0.77 -9.85 7.77
N CYS A 64 1.22 -9.61 6.52
CA CYS A 64 2.59 -9.19 6.22
C CYS A 64 3.00 -7.86 6.89
N TYR A 65 2.04 -6.98 7.20
CA TYR A 65 2.27 -5.72 7.92
C TYR A 65 2.12 -5.85 9.45
N GLY A 66 1.70 -7.00 9.96
CA GLY A 66 1.52 -7.27 11.40
C GLY A 66 2.79 -7.77 12.09
N LEU A 67 3.96 -7.24 11.75
CA LEU A 67 5.22 -7.63 12.36
C LEU A 67 5.25 -7.22 13.85
N PRO A 68 5.62 -8.14 14.79
CA PRO A 68 5.73 -7.82 16.20
C PRO A 68 6.61 -6.60 16.47
N GLY A 69 6.06 -5.61 17.18
CA GLY A 69 6.69 -4.32 17.46
C GLY A 69 6.38 -3.23 16.43
N TRP A 70 5.73 -3.56 15.31
CA TRP A 70 5.26 -2.60 14.29
C TRP A 70 3.74 -2.62 14.13
N GLU A 71 3.01 -3.10 15.14
CA GLU A 71 1.55 -3.14 15.11
C GLU A 71 0.96 -1.75 14.95
N ILE A 72 -0.16 -1.69 14.24
CA ILE A 72 -1.06 -0.54 14.22
C ILE A 72 -1.95 -0.63 15.46
N ASN A 73 -2.08 0.47 16.20
CA ASN A 73 -2.83 0.52 17.44
C ASN A 73 -4.08 1.41 17.30
N PRO A 74 -5.09 1.23 18.17
CA PRO A 74 -6.20 2.17 18.26
C PRO A 74 -5.72 3.61 18.47
N GLY A 75 -6.27 4.52 17.68
CA GLY A 75 -5.90 5.94 17.72
C GLY A 75 -4.72 6.34 16.82
N ASP A 76 -4.00 5.38 16.23
CA ASP A 76 -2.90 5.66 15.31
C ASP A 76 -3.39 6.42 14.06
N ASN A 77 -2.63 7.45 13.64
CA ASN A 77 -2.79 8.11 12.35
C ASN A 77 -1.89 7.44 11.32
N ILE A 78 -2.48 6.97 10.24
CA ILE A 78 -1.81 6.19 9.21
C ILE A 78 -1.82 6.95 7.88
N ILE A 79 -0.70 6.91 7.16
CA ILE A 79 -0.63 7.31 5.76
C ILE A 79 -0.25 6.08 4.94
N ASP A 80 -1.06 5.78 3.92
CA ASP A 80 -0.88 4.70 2.95
C ASP A 80 -0.54 5.31 1.59
N ILE A 81 0.74 5.32 1.22
CA ILE A 81 1.22 5.78 -0.09
C ILE A 81 1.27 4.57 -1.02
N GLY A 82 0.56 4.67 -2.16
CA GLY A 82 0.27 3.55 -3.05
C GLY A 82 -0.89 2.71 -2.49
N GLY A 83 -2.04 3.37 -2.29
CA GLY A 83 -3.23 2.76 -1.66
C GLY A 83 -3.89 1.67 -2.49
N HIS A 84 -3.60 1.63 -3.82
CA HIS A 84 -4.15 0.67 -4.76
C HIS A 84 -5.69 0.60 -4.64
N ILE A 85 -6.28 -0.58 -4.52
CA ILE A 85 -7.73 -0.75 -4.28
C ILE A 85 -8.13 -0.66 -2.79
N GLY A 86 -7.21 -0.24 -1.90
CA GLY A 86 -7.47 -0.02 -0.48
C GLY A 86 -7.32 -1.22 0.42
N VAL A 87 -6.62 -2.28 0.00
CA VAL A 87 -6.46 -3.50 0.80
C VAL A 87 -5.77 -3.20 2.13
N PHE A 88 -4.64 -2.49 2.09
CA PHE A 88 -3.94 -2.07 3.31
C PHE A 88 -4.71 -0.98 4.07
N SER A 89 -5.28 0.01 3.38
CA SER A 89 -6.05 1.07 4.02
C SER A 89 -7.20 0.54 4.88
N LEU A 90 -7.93 -0.48 4.38
CA LEU A 90 -9.01 -1.12 5.13
C LEU A 90 -8.46 -1.97 6.28
N TYR A 91 -7.34 -2.66 6.07
CA TYR A 91 -6.65 -3.39 7.15
C TYR A 91 -6.24 -2.43 8.26
N ALA A 92 -5.56 -1.34 7.92
CA ALA A 92 -5.15 -0.30 8.86
C ALA A 92 -6.35 0.29 9.62
N ALA A 93 -7.43 0.63 8.92
CA ALA A 93 -8.65 1.13 9.52
C ALA A 93 -9.29 0.14 10.52
N SER A 94 -9.15 -1.17 10.28
CA SER A 94 -9.66 -2.20 11.19
C SER A 94 -8.89 -2.26 12.52
N GLN A 95 -7.66 -1.75 12.56
CA GLN A 95 -6.81 -1.70 13.75
C GLN A 95 -6.83 -0.33 14.42
N ALA A 96 -6.85 0.75 13.64
CA ALA A 96 -6.68 2.13 14.08
C ALA A 96 -7.98 2.82 14.53
N ALA A 97 -8.86 2.12 15.22
CA ALA A 97 -10.13 2.70 15.69
C ALA A 97 -9.90 4.00 16.45
N GLY A 98 -10.49 5.12 15.99
CA GLY A 98 -10.32 6.45 16.58
C GLY A 98 -9.19 7.30 15.99
N GLY A 99 -8.33 6.73 15.17
CA GLY A 99 -7.33 7.43 14.36
C GLY A 99 -7.83 7.79 12.97
N LYS A 100 -6.96 8.36 12.14
CA LYS A 100 -7.22 8.66 10.73
C LYS A 100 -6.36 7.76 9.83
N VAL A 101 -6.93 7.29 8.72
CA VAL A 101 -6.19 6.62 7.64
C VAL A 101 -6.30 7.48 6.39
N ILE A 102 -5.18 7.93 5.84
CA ILE A 102 -5.13 8.70 4.61
C ILE A 102 -4.48 7.83 3.53
N ALA A 103 -5.25 7.46 2.52
CA ALA A 103 -4.83 6.61 1.41
C ALA A 103 -4.61 7.46 0.15
N LEU A 104 -3.43 7.34 -0.45
CA LEU A 104 -3.07 8.08 -1.66
C LEU A 104 -2.87 7.10 -2.81
N GLU A 105 -3.66 7.27 -3.86
CA GLU A 105 -3.64 6.41 -5.06
C GLU A 105 -3.86 7.26 -6.31
N PRO A 106 -2.86 7.39 -7.20
CA PRO A 106 -2.95 8.24 -8.37
C PRO A 106 -3.69 7.62 -9.55
N ASP A 107 -3.73 6.29 -9.68
CA ASP A 107 -4.40 5.63 -10.80
C ASP A 107 -5.92 5.73 -10.65
N PRO A 108 -6.67 6.25 -11.66
CA PRO A 108 -8.10 6.46 -11.55
C PRO A 108 -8.92 5.19 -11.32
N ASP A 109 -8.52 4.07 -11.92
CA ASP A 109 -9.25 2.81 -11.82
C ASP A 109 -9.05 2.19 -10.42
N ASN A 110 -7.82 2.20 -9.91
CA ASN A 110 -7.50 1.81 -8.55
C ASN A 110 -8.19 2.71 -7.54
N PHE A 111 -8.13 4.03 -7.72
CA PHE A 111 -8.76 5.03 -6.86
C PHE A 111 -10.29 4.85 -6.80
N SER A 112 -10.92 4.53 -7.91
CA SER A 112 -12.37 4.24 -7.96
C SER A 112 -12.71 3.03 -7.08
N LEU A 113 -11.92 1.95 -7.16
CA LEU A 113 -12.11 0.77 -6.32
C LEU A 113 -11.78 1.05 -4.85
N LEU A 114 -10.72 1.79 -4.55
CA LEU A 114 -10.37 2.25 -3.19
C LEU A 114 -11.55 3.00 -2.56
N THR A 115 -12.08 4.00 -3.25
CA THR A 115 -13.22 4.79 -2.77
C THR A 115 -14.46 3.92 -2.55
N ARG A 116 -14.77 3.03 -3.50
CA ARG A 116 -15.85 2.05 -3.38
C ARG A 116 -15.68 1.16 -2.15
N ASN A 117 -14.48 0.67 -1.91
CA ASN A 117 -14.17 -0.22 -0.79
C ASN A 117 -14.32 0.49 0.57
N ILE A 118 -13.88 1.74 0.67
CA ILE A 118 -14.08 2.58 1.86
C ILE A 118 -15.57 2.78 2.13
N GLN A 119 -16.34 3.18 1.12
CA GLN A 119 -17.78 3.45 1.24
C GLN A 119 -18.56 2.17 1.60
N HIS A 120 -18.24 1.05 0.94
CA HIS A 120 -18.90 -0.23 1.19
C HIS A 120 -18.74 -0.70 2.63
N ASN A 121 -17.58 -0.49 3.23
CA ASN A 121 -17.29 -0.83 4.62
C ASN A 121 -17.65 0.29 5.62
N LYS A 122 -18.21 1.40 5.17
CA LYS A 122 -18.68 2.53 6.00
C LYS A 122 -17.56 3.13 6.88
N LEU A 123 -16.36 3.25 6.34
CA LEU A 123 -15.18 3.71 7.06
C LEU A 123 -15.05 5.23 7.00
N SER A 124 -15.74 5.94 7.89
CA SER A 124 -15.79 7.42 7.92
C SER A 124 -14.48 8.10 8.34
N HIS A 125 -13.53 7.34 8.88
CA HIS A 125 -12.20 7.81 9.29
C HIS A 125 -11.09 7.48 8.28
N VAL A 126 -11.45 6.94 7.11
CA VAL A 126 -10.54 6.68 5.99
C VAL A 126 -10.79 7.70 4.89
N TYR A 127 -9.75 8.39 4.47
CA TYR A 127 -9.77 9.46 3.48
C TYR A 127 -8.95 9.02 2.28
N ALA A 128 -9.56 8.98 1.09
CA ALA A 128 -8.87 8.67 -0.16
C ALA A 128 -8.53 9.94 -0.93
N GLU A 129 -7.31 10.00 -1.47
CA GLU A 129 -6.79 11.13 -2.25
C GLU A 129 -6.25 10.67 -3.59
N PRO A 130 -6.65 11.29 -4.71
CA PRO A 130 -6.22 10.90 -6.06
C PRO A 130 -4.85 11.53 -6.41
N TYR A 131 -3.86 11.34 -5.56
CA TYR A 131 -2.52 11.89 -5.73
C TYR A 131 -1.46 10.81 -5.65
N ALA A 132 -0.41 10.94 -6.46
CA ALA A 132 0.87 10.33 -6.13
C ALA A 132 1.62 11.24 -5.14
N VAL A 133 2.41 10.65 -4.24
CA VAL A 133 3.32 11.42 -3.40
C VAL A 133 4.64 11.60 -4.12
N ALA A 134 5.15 12.83 -4.11
CA ALA A 134 6.42 13.19 -4.75
C ALA A 134 7.11 14.33 -3.97
N SER A 135 8.33 14.68 -4.37
CA SER A 135 9.10 15.79 -3.77
C SER A 135 8.44 17.17 -3.97
N VAL A 136 7.64 17.33 -5.04
CA VAL A 136 6.92 18.55 -5.35
C VAL A 136 5.49 18.25 -5.80
N SER A 137 4.57 19.18 -5.47
CA SER A 137 3.20 19.13 -5.98
C SER A 137 3.13 19.62 -7.41
N GLY A 138 2.32 18.99 -8.25
CA GLY A 138 2.15 19.39 -9.66
C GLY A 138 1.55 18.29 -10.51
N ASP A 139 1.78 18.34 -11.80
CA ASP A 139 1.38 17.31 -12.76
C ASP A 139 2.59 16.45 -13.13
N ARG A 140 2.43 15.15 -13.17
CA ARG A 140 3.45 14.16 -13.59
C ARG A 140 2.84 13.08 -14.47
N GLU A 141 3.68 12.30 -15.11
CA GLU A 141 3.29 11.09 -15.82
C GLU A 141 3.42 9.88 -14.90
N LEU A 142 2.37 9.07 -14.83
CA LEU A 142 2.36 7.77 -14.20
C LEU A 142 2.48 6.71 -15.29
N PHE A 143 3.53 5.92 -15.27
CA PHE A 143 3.73 4.81 -16.19
C PHE A 143 2.95 3.59 -15.73
N LEU A 144 2.11 3.08 -16.61
CA LEU A 144 1.18 1.99 -16.27
C LEU A 144 1.87 0.63 -16.35
N GLY A 145 1.63 -0.23 -15.37
CA GLY A 145 1.92 -1.66 -15.44
C GLY A 145 1.06 -2.36 -16.48
N ASN A 146 1.30 -3.64 -16.71
CA ASN A 146 0.43 -4.46 -17.57
C ASN A 146 -0.97 -4.60 -16.96
N ALA A 147 -1.95 -4.98 -17.77
CA ALA A 147 -3.35 -5.11 -17.32
C ALA A 147 -3.57 -6.06 -16.11
N SER A 148 -2.68 -7.03 -15.91
CA SER A 148 -2.67 -7.91 -14.72
C SER A 148 -1.86 -7.36 -13.55
N GLU A 149 -0.98 -6.36 -13.78
CA GLU A 149 -0.07 -5.76 -12.80
C GLU A 149 -0.64 -4.42 -12.31
N THR A 150 -1.84 -4.45 -11.78
CA THR A 150 -2.59 -3.26 -11.35
C THR A 150 -1.95 -2.50 -10.19
N GLY A 151 -1.00 -3.11 -9.47
CA GLY A 151 -0.18 -2.47 -8.43
C GLY A 151 1.16 -1.93 -8.93
N GLY A 152 1.62 -2.33 -10.12
CA GLY A 152 2.96 -2.00 -10.65
C GLY A 152 3.05 -0.68 -11.43
N HIS A 153 2.25 0.33 -11.08
CA HIS A 153 2.31 1.67 -11.69
C HIS A 153 3.41 2.51 -11.06
N SER A 154 4.24 3.18 -11.86
CA SER A 154 5.44 3.86 -11.37
C SER A 154 5.59 5.28 -11.92
N LEU A 155 6.12 6.21 -11.11
CA LEU A 155 6.60 7.51 -11.57
C LEU A 155 8.03 7.46 -12.14
N VAL A 156 8.73 6.36 -11.94
CA VAL A 156 10.18 6.22 -12.20
C VAL A 156 10.47 5.19 -13.29
N ILE A 157 9.77 4.06 -13.26
CA ILE A 157 10.03 2.92 -14.16
C ILE A 157 9.09 3.01 -15.36
N GLY A 158 9.55 3.66 -16.44
CA GLY A 158 8.71 4.00 -17.59
C GLY A 158 9.09 3.40 -18.94
N ALA A 159 10.25 2.74 -19.07
CA ALA A 159 10.74 2.27 -20.37
C ALA A 159 9.74 1.33 -21.08
N GLY A 160 9.19 1.78 -22.21
CA GLY A 160 8.26 1.01 -23.04
C GLY A 160 6.83 0.89 -22.50
N ARG A 161 6.48 1.59 -21.42
CA ARG A 161 5.12 1.61 -20.84
C ARG A 161 4.29 2.77 -21.38
N SER A 162 2.98 2.59 -21.45
CA SER A 162 2.03 3.70 -21.61
C SER A 162 1.99 4.54 -20.34
N SER A 163 1.62 5.83 -20.47
CA SER A 163 1.50 6.72 -19.31
C SER A 163 0.19 7.49 -19.31
N ILE A 164 -0.20 7.95 -18.13
CA ILE A 164 -1.31 8.88 -17.92
C ILE A 164 -0.83 10.08 -17.12
N LYS A 165 -1.46 11.23 -17.32
CA LYS A 165 -1.20 12.41 -16.49
C LYS A 165 -1.94 12.30 -15.17
N ILE A 166 -1.20 12.49 -14.08
CA ILE A 166 -1.73 12.47 -12.71
C ILE A 166 -1.25 13.70 -11.93
N LYS A 167 -1.89 13.96 -10.80
CA LYS A 167 -1.45 15.00 -9.87
C LYS A 167 -0.55 14.41 -8.78
N THR A 168 0.43 15.20 -8.36
CA THR A 168 1.28 14.88 -7.21
C THR A 168 1.01 15.83 -6.05
N ALA A 169 1.23 15.33 -4.84
CA ALA A 169 1.25 16.11 -3.60
C ALA A 169 2.52 15.77 -2.81
N THR A 170 3.01 16.70 -2.00
CA THR A 170 4.08 16.38 -1.05
C THR A 170 3.51 15.74 0.21
N LEU A 171 4.30 14.92 0.89
CA LEU A 171 3.88 14.36 2.19
C LEU A 171 3.57 15.47 3.19
N GLN A 172 4.34 16.56 3.17
CA GLN A 172 4.08 17.73 4.00
C GLN A 172 2.68 18.32 3.76
N SER A 173 2.30 18.54 2.49
CA SER A 173 0.98 19.11 2.17
C SER A 173 -0.18 18.21 2.62
N ILE A 174 0.04 16.88 2.62
CA ILE A 174 -0.95 15.92 3.14
C ILE A 174 -1.09 16.04 4.67
N LEU A 175 0.04 16.10 5.40
CA LEU A 175 -0.01 16.30 6.85
C LEU A 175 -0.74 17.60 7.23
N GLU A 176 -0.44 18.68 6.51
CA GLU A 176 -1.08 19.98 6.71
C GLU A 176 -2.60 19.92 6.43
N LYS A 177 -2.99 19.34 5.29
CA LYS A 177 -4.40 19.19 4.89
C LYS A 177 -5.24 18.45 5.93
N TYR A 178 -4.69 17.40 6.52
CA TYR A 178 -5.41 16.57 7.50
C TYR A 178 -5.13 16.97 8.96
N HIS A 179 -4.34 18.04 9.17
CA HIS A 179 -3.94 18.52 10.50
C HIS A 179 -3.32 17.42 11.35
N LEU A 180 -2.40 16.64 10.76
CA LEU A 180 -1.71 15.57 11.45
C LEU A 180 -0.48 16.12 12.18
N ALA A 181 -0.53 16.12 13.50
CA ALA A 181 0.63 16.45 14.33
C ALA A 181 1.70 15.36 14.27
N GLN A 182 1.27 14.09 14.05
CA GLN A 182 2.11 12.90 14.02
C GLN A 182 1.53 11.87 13.05
N VAL A 183 2.42 11.10 12.43
CA VAL A 183 2.13 9.90 11.63
C VAL A 183 2.64 8.70 12.44
N ASP A 184 1.73 7.90 12.96
CA ASP A 184 2.08 6.75 13.79
C ASP A 184 2.56 5.57 12.94
N PHE A 185 2.02 5.46 11.72
CA PHE A 185 2.41 4.44 10.76
C PHE A 185 2.38 5.01 9.33
N LEU A 186 3.52 5.00 8.66
CA LEU A 186 3.65 5.35 7.24
C LEU A 186 3.90 4.07 6.43
N LYS A 187 2.99 3.73 5.51
CA LYS A 187 3.24 2.69 4.50
C LYS A 187 3.69 3.36 3.21
N LEU A 188 4.76 2.84 2.61
CA LEU A 188 5.23 3.21 1.29
C LEU A 188 5.33 1.96 0.41
N ASP A 189 4.65 2.01 -0.72
CA ASP A 189 4.70 1.00 -1.75
C ASP A 189 4.32 1.71 -3.06
N CYS A 190 5.31 2.32 -3.70
CA CYS A 190 5.12 3.25 -4.82
C CYS A 190 6.13 3.05 -5.96
N GLU A 191 6.58 1.80 -6.11
CA GLU A 191 7.27 1.30 -7.31
C GLU A 191 8.47 2.18 -7.72
N GLY A 192 9.36 2.44 -6.74
CA GLY A 192 10.63 3.15 -6.94
C GLY A 192 10.62 4.65 -6.59
N SER A 193 9.48 5.22 -6.22
CA SER A 193 9.39 6.62 -5.79
C SER A 193 9.78 6.84 -4.32
N GLU A 194 10.02 5.78 -3.56
CA GLU A 194 10.35 5.80 -2.13
C GLU A 194 11.56 6.71 -1.84
N TYR A 195 12.57 6.64 -2.70
CA TYR A 195 13.82 7.42 -2.58
C TYR A 195 13.59 8.92 -2.74
N GLU A 196 12.79 9.31 -3.74
CA GLU A 196 12.43 10.71 -3.96
C GLU A 196 11.62 11.25 -2.78
N ILE A 197 10.62 10.50 -2.33
CA ILE A 197 9.74 10.90 -1.24
C ILE A 197 10.56 11.09 0.04
N LEU A 198 11.31 10.07 0.46
CA LEU A 198 12.07 10.10 1.71
C LEU A 198 13.24 11.09 1.64
N GLY A 199 13.95 11.18 0.51
CA GLY A 199 15.05 12.12 0.33
C GLY A 199 14.62 13.60 0.34
N SER A 200 13.35 13.89 0.04
CA SER A 200 12.79 15.24 0.02
C SER A 200 12.20 15.70 1.35
N LEU A 201 12.09 14.80 2.35
CA LEU A 201 11.47 15.16 3.63
C LEU A 201 12.32 16.14 4.41
N PRO A 202 11.76 17.28 4.83
CA PRO A 202 12.46 18.22 5.71
C PRO A 202 12.67 17.59 7.10
N PRO A 203 13.70 18.04 7.84
CA PRO A 203 14.07 17.45 9.14
C PRO A 203 12.92 17.34 10.15
N GLU A 204 12.05 18.32 10.18
CA GLU A 204 10.89 18.36 11.09
C GLU A 204 9.82 17.30 10.78
N LEU A 205 9.71 16.85 9.52
CA LEU A 205 8.78 15.77 9.18
C LEU A 205 9.28 14.40 9.61
N TRP A 206 10.60 14.17 9.59
CA TRP A 206 11.16 12.92 10.09
C TRP A 206 10.81 12.69 11.57
N GLN A 207 10.80 13.74 12.37
CA GLN A 207 10.43 13.67 13.78
C GLN A 207 8.95 13.37 14.03
N LYS A 208 8.09 13.58 13.02
CA LYS A 208 6.65 13.29 13.10
C LYS A 208 6.30 11.86 12.74
N ILE A 209 7.21 11.11 12.12
CA ILE A 209 6.95 9.74 11.65
C ILE A 209 7.52 8.74 12.66
N ARG A 210 6.67 7.91 13.25
CA ARG A 210 7.08 6.95 14.30
C ARG A 210 7.51 5.60 13.73
N LYS A 211 6.71 5.05 12.82
CA LYS A 211 6.95 3.74 12.21
C LYS A 211 6.80 3.85 10.70
N ILE A 212 7.65 3.13 9.99
CA ILE A 212 7.56 3.02 8.53
C ILE A 212 7.54 1.53 8.18
N ALA A 213 6.63 1.13 7.31
CA ALA A 213 6.69 -0.16 6.64
C ALA A 213 6.65 0.09 5.13
N MET A 214 7.58 -0.46 4.41
CA MET A 214 7.69 -0.17 2.99
C MET A 214 8.14 -1.38 2.17
N GLU A 215 7.65 -1.44 0.94
CA GLU A 215 8.30 -2.20 -0.11
C GLU A 215 9.43 -1.33 -0.70
N CYS A 216 10.62 -1.88 -0.72
CA CYS A 216 11.80 -1.20 -1.23
C CYS A 216 12.22 -1.84 -2.53
N HIS A 217 12.11 -1.09 -3.62
CA HIS A 217 12.46 -1.50 -4.97
C HIS A 217 13.88 -1.03 -5.29
N ASP A 218 14.80 -1.96 -5.54
CA ASP A 218 16.14 -1.59 -6.00
C ASP A 218 16.06 -1.09 -7.44
N VAL A 219 16.29 0.19 -7.64
CA VAL A 219 16.19 0.85 -8.96
C VAL A 219 17.55 0.88 -9.66
N ASP A 220 18.60 1.21 -8.93
CA ASP A 220 19.99 1.30 -9.40
C ASP A 220 20.99 1.19 -8.24
N LYS A 221 22.28 1.52 -8.51
CA LYS A 221 23.35 1.43 -7.50
C LYS A 221 23.22 2.45 -6.36
N GLU A 222 22.51 3.55 -6.58
CA GLU A 222 22.32 4.62 -5.59
C GLU A 222 20.97 4.51 -4.89
N ARG A 223 19.96 3.95 -5.61
CA ARG A 223 18.61 3.75 -5.11
C ARG A 223 18.37 2.26 -4.88
N ASN A 224 18.79 1.81 -3.71
CA ASN A 224 18.71 0.42 -3.26
C ASN A 224 18.44 0.36 -1.75
N VAL A 225 18.18 -0.82 -1.24
CA VAL A 225 17.79 -1.03 0.16
C VAL A 225 18.87 -0.59 1.15
N GLU A 226 20.15 -0.71 0.81
CA GLU A 226 21.28 -0.31 1.66
C GLU A 226 21.33 1.21 1.86
N THR A 227 21.05 1.97 0.79
CA THR A 227 20.95 3.43 0.85
C THR A 227 19.83 3.88 1.79
N LEU A 228 18.66 3.23 1.72
CA LEU A 228 17.55 3.52 2.64
C LEU A 228 17.87 3.16 4.08
N GLN A 229 18.52 2.03 4.34
CA GLN A 229 18.93 1.66 5.69
C GLN A 229 19.89 2.70 6.30
N THR A 230 20.84 3.20 5.51
CA THR A 230 21.75 4.28 5.91
C THR A 230 20.97 5.57 6.19
N LEU A 231 20.07 5.97 5.29
CA LEU A 231 19.23 7.15 5.49
C LEU A 231 18.43 7.07 6.80
N PHE A 232 17.79 5.94 7.08
CA PHE A 232 17.02 5.78 8.32
C PHE A 232 17.87 5.86 9.57
N ALA A 233 19.06 5.26 9.55
CA ALA A 233 20.01 5.34 10.66
C ALA A 233 20.45 6.80 10.91
N ASP A 234 20.74 7.55 9.84
CA ASP A 234 21.11 8.98 9.91
C ASP A 234 19.96 9.86 10.43
N LYS A 235 18.72 9.45 10.22
CA LYS A 235 17.52 10.13 10.76
C LYS A 235 17.18 9.71 12.19
N GLY A 236 17.96 8.81 12.79
CA GLY A 236 17.84 8.43 14.19
C GLY A 236 16.89 7.25 14.48
N TYR A 237 16.44 6.54 13.46
CA TYR A 237 15.69 5.30 13.65
C TYR A 237 16.62 4.20 14.17
N LYS A 238 16.18 3.49 15.21
CA LYS A 238 17.05 2.54 15.95
C LYS A 238 16.82 1.09 15.56
N GLU A 239 15.63 0.77 15.11
CA GLU A 239 15.28 -0.58 14.70
C GLU A 239 14.90 -0.59 13.22
N ILE A 240 15.67 -1.34 12.43
CA ILE A 240 15.43 -1.55 11.01
C ILE A 240 15.40 -3.06 10.77
N ARG A 241 14.29 -3.57 10.26
CA ARG A 241 14.18 -4.98 9.86
C ARG A 241 13.99 -5.08 8.36
N LYS A 242 14.87 -5.83 7.72
CA LYS A 242 14.83 -6.16 6.30
C LYS A 242 14.33 -7.58 6.14
N ILE A 243 13.30 -7.77 5.32
CA ILE A 243 12.74 -9.06 4.96
C ILE A 243 12.79 -9.17 3.43
N PRO A 244 13.65 -10.03 2.85
CA PRO A 244 13.72 -10.20 1.40
C PRO A 244 12.42 -10.82 0.87
N ILE A 245 11.89 -10.27 -0.22
CA ILE A 245 10.72 -10.79 -0.96
C ILE A 245 11.22 -11.53 -2.21
N SER A 246 12.00 -10.84 -3.02
CA SER A 246 12.60 -11.36 -4.24
C SER A 246 13.90 -10.60 -4.56
N PRO A 247 14.70 -11.01 -5.55
CA PRO A 247 15.85 -10.21 -5.99
C PRO A 247 15.45 -8.78 -6.33
N GLY A 248 16.07 -7.79 -5.67
CA GLY A 248 15.79 -6.37 -5.86
C GLY A 248 14.51 -5.85 -5.20
N LEU A 249 13.81 -6.67 -4.40
CA LEU A 249 12.61 -6.27 -3.68
C LEU A 249 12.67 -6.74 -2.21
N ASN A 250 12.51 -5.81 -1.29
CA ASN A 250 12.58 -6.08 0.15
C ASN A 250 11.45 -5.36 0.89
N PHE A 251 10.92 -5.99 1.95
CA PHE A 251 10.21 -5.25 2.98
C PHE A 251 11.20 -4.64 3.97
N LEU A 252 11.02 -3.36 4.26
CA LEU A 252 11.67 -2.66 5.36
C LEU A 252 10.64 -2.22 6.40
N PHE A 253 10.94 -2.54 7.66
CA PHE A 253 10.22 -2.04 8.82
C PHE A 253 11.18 -1.22 9.67
N VAL A 254 10.78 0.01 10.00
CA VAL A 254 11.65 1.02 10.60
C VAL A 254 10.93 1.70 11.78
N LYS A 255 11.59 1.84 12.92
CA LYS A 255 11.10 2.60 14.09
C LYS A 255 12.23 3.10 14.99
#